data_3f9a1cd05aa08618c183960cf4b8803b
#
_entry.id   3f9a1cd05aa08618c183960cf4b8803b
#
_cell.length_a   1.000
_cell.length_b   1.000
_cell.length_c   1.000
_cell.angle_alpha   90.00
_cell.angle_beta   90.00
_cell.angle_gamma   90.00
#
_symmetry.space_group_name_H-M   'P 1'
#
loop_
_entity.id
_entity.type
_entity.pdbx_description
1 polymer ?
#
loop_
_entity_poly.entity_id
_entity_poly.type
_entity_poly.pdbx_seq_one_letter_code
_entity_poly.pdbx_strand_id
1 'polypeptide(L)'
;LDRNISATRDAYDIADADIEAYPGTVSAPTAQTIKASQGTLTNIRLLDPAVVSPTYNQLQQIRGYYAFNPRLDVDRYTLDDKQRGAVVAVREINLAGIPDGQRNWTNDRLVYTHGYGFVAAYDNTALDNGQPDFFESDIPPSGTLDVAQPRVYFGEASPLYSIVGAPEGTPSVELDYPDDASPTGQKTNTYQGTGGVSMGSLFGRALFATKFQDVNILLSDLVNSDSRIMWDRDPLTRVEKVAPWLTLDQDPYAVVAEGRIKWIVDGYTMSNDYPYSSRV
;
A
#
# COMPACT_ATOMS: atom_id res chain seq x y z
N LEU A 1 12.01 4.66 43.45
CA LEU A 1 10.92 4.99 42.54
C LEU A 1 11.40 5.97 41.46
N ASP A 2 12.00 7.11 41.80
CA ASP A 2 12.41 8.18 40.88
C ASP A 2 13.37 7.68 39.78
N ARG A 3 14.37 6.85 40.14
CA ARG A 3 15.30 6.27 39.15
C ARG A 3 14.58 5.40 38.11
N ASN A 4 13.55 4.64 38.54
CA ASN A 4 12.80 3.80 37.62
C ASN A 4 11.89 4.65 36.71
N ILE A 5 11.29 5.73 37.25
CA ILE A 5 10.50 6.68 36.48
C ILE A 5 11.39 7.34 35.40
N SER A 6 12.60 7.81 35.79
CA SER A 6 13.54 8.42 34.86
C SER A 6 13.96 7.42 33.77
N ALA A 7 14.39 6.21 34.17
CA ALA A 7 14.80 5.17 33.21
C ALA A 7 13.66 4.77 32.25
N THR A 8 12.41 4.75 32.74
CA THR A 8 11.25 4.46 31.88
C THR A 8 10.99 5.61 30.90
N ARG A 9 11.06 6.86 31.37
CA ARG A 9 10.88 8.03 30.49
C ARG A 9 11.98 8.11 29.43
N ASP A 10 13.22 7.83 29.79
CA ASP A 10 14.34 7.75 28.85
C ASP A 10 14.13 6.65 27.82
N ALA A 11 13.66 5.48 28.25
CA ALA A 11 13.43 4.34 27.36
C ALA A 11 12.29 4.56 26.35
N TYR A 12 11.32 5.41 26.68
CA TYR A 12 10.21 5.78 25.79
C TYR A 12 10.43 7.11 25.08
N ASP A 13 11.61 7.72 25.22
CA ASP A 13 11.94 9.04 24.61
C ASP A 13 10.94 10.14 24.98
N ILE A 14 10.47 10.13 26.25
CA ILE A 14 9.53 11.11 26.81
C ILE A 14 10.12 11.87 28.01
N ALA A 15 11.45 11.84 28.18
CA ALA A 15 12.12 12.54 29.27
C ALA A 15 11.91 14.06 29.20
N ASP A 16 11.88 14.60 27.98
CA ASP A 16 11.72 16.00 27.65
C ASP A 16 10.26 16.39 27.36
N ALA A 17 9.30 15.52 27.68
CA ALA A 17 7.89 15.80 27.45
C ALA A 17 7.42 16.99 28.26
N ASP A 18 6.82 17.97 27.58
CA ASP A 18 6.24 19.16 28.20
C ASP A 18 4.92 18.79 28.91
N ILE A 19 4.86 19.00 30.22
CA ILE A 19 3.69 18.60 31.02
C ILE A 19 2.82 19.84 31.25
N GLU A 20 1.74 19.94 30.47
CA GLU A 20 0.74 21.00 30.65
C GLU A 20 -0.37 20.54 31.60
N ALA A 21 -0.70 21.41 32.58
CA ALA A 21 -1.82 21.17 33.48
C ALA A 21 -3.14 21.45 32.76
N TYR A 22 -3.93 20.39 32.51
CA TYR A 22 -5.26 20.52 31.95
C TYR A 22 -6.33 20.54 33.06
N PRO A 23 -7.04 21.66 33.26
CA PRO A 23 -7.95 21.83 34.40
C PRO A 23 -9.20 20.96 34.37
N GLY A 24 -9.50 20.27 33.23
CA GLY A 24 -10.64 19.35 33.12
C GLY A 24 -12.01 19.96 33.40
N THR A 25 -12.15 21.28 33.31
CA THR A 25 -13.42 21.98 33.61
C THR A 25 -14.39 21.85 32.45
N VAL A 26 -15.62 21.46 32.74
CA VAL A 26 -16.72 21.44 31.75
C VAL A 26 -17.25 22.87 31.58
N SER A 27 -16.56 23.68 30.81
CA SER A 27 -17.06 25.01 30.39
C SER A 27 -17.41 24.96 28.90
N ALA A 28 -18.52 25.57 28.52
CA ALA A 28 -18.87 25.72 27.12
C ALA A 28 -17.74 26.47 26.37
N PRO A 29 -17.22 25.96 25.25
CA PRO A 29 -16.15 26.64 24.54
C PRO A 29 -16.64 27.98 24.00
N THR A 30 -15.85 29.01 24.17
CA THR A 30 -16.11 30.31 23.56
C THR A 30 -15.62 30.31 22.09
N ALA A 31 -16.15 31.23 21.27
CA ALA A 31 -15.67 31.41 19.91
C ALA A 31 -14.14 31.68 19.83
N GLN A 32 -13.60 32.34 20.87
CA GLN A 32 -12.17 32.62 20.97
C GLN A 32 -11.35 31.36 21.28
N THR A 33 -11.86 30.48 22.17
CA THR A 33 -11.22 29.18 22.47
C THR A 33 -11.23 28.27 21.25
N ILE A 34 -12.35 28.22 20.52
CA ILE A 34 -12.45 27.43 19.27
C ILE A 34 -11.47 27.97 18.23
N LYS A 35 -11.37 29.29 18.06
CA LYS A 35 -10.40 29.89 17.14
C LYS A 35 -8.94 29.63 17.55
N ALA A 36 -8.64 29.59 18.83
CA ALA A 36 -7.30 29.24 19.32
C ALA A 36 -6.95 27.80 19.11
N SER A 37 -7.96 26.91 19.00
CA SER A 37 -7.80 25.47 18.76
C SER A 37 -7.83 25.10 17.26
N GLN A 38 -7.52 26.01 16.36
CA GLN A 38 -7.55 25.74 14.90
C GLN A 38 -6.68 24.56 14.50
N GLY A 39 -5.53 24.36 15.12
CA GLY A 39 -4.67 23.21 14.89
C GLY A 39 -5.36 21.87 15.19
N THR A 40 -6.24 21.83 16.19
CA THR A 40 -7.05 20.64 16.49
C THR A 40 -8.15 20.43 15.44
N LEU A 41 -8.87 21.49 15.09
CA LEU A 41 -9.99 21.41 14.14
C LEU A 41 -9.55 20.98 12.75
N THR A 42 -8.42 21.45 12.28
CA THR A 42 -7.87 21.10 10.97
C THR A 42 -7.36 19.65 10.89
N ASN A 43 -7.18 18.99 12.04
CA ASN A 43 -6.70 17.61 12.13
C ASN A 43 -7.80 16.61 12.56
N ILE A 44 -9.04 17.06 12.72
CA ILE A 44 -10.16 16.17 12.98
C ILE A 44 -10.55 15.49 11.67
N ARG A 45 -10.36 14.17 11.62
CA ARG A 45 -10.75 13.36 10.47
C ARG A 45 -12.28 13.31 10.34
N LEU A 46 -12.77 13.61 9.15
CA LEU A 46 -14.18 13.52 8.75
C LEU A 46 -14.47 12.20 8.04
N LEU A 47 -13.55 11.75 7.17
CA LEU A 47 -13.71 10.54 6.38
C LEU A 47 -13.29 9.31 7.20
N ASP A 48 -14.21 8.37 7.38
CA ASP A 48 -13.90 7.05 7.96
C ASP A 48 -13.38 6.13 6.86
N PRO A 49 -12.14 5.57 6.97
CA PRO A 49 -11.53 4.73 5.97
C PRO A 49 -12.35 3.50 5.58
N ALA A 50 -13.07 2.89 6.53
CA ALA A 50 -13.91 1.74 6.24
C ALA A 50 -15.21 2.12 5.52
N VAL A 51 -15.76 3.30 5.84
CA VAL A 51 -17.01 3.79 5.25
C VAL A 51 -16.78 4.34 3.84
N VAL A 52 -15.64 4.98 3.59
CA VAL A 52 -15.35 5.64 2.30
C VAL A 52 -14.74 4.70 1.26
N SER A 53 -14.26 3.52 1.62
CA SER A 53 -13.66 2.55 0.70
C SER A 53 -14.57 2.18 -0.50
N PRO A 54 -15.87 1.91 -0.34
CA PRO A 54 -16.75 1.71 -1.49
C PRO A 54 -16.80 2.90 -2.46
N THR A 55 -16.68 4.12 -1.94
CA THR A 55 -16.64 5.33 -2.79
C THR A 55 -15.34 5.42 -3.58
N TYR A 56 -14.20 5.04 -2.99
CA TYR A 56 -12.92 4.91 -3.72
C TYR A 56 -13.05 3.88 -4.84
N ASN A 57 -13.64 2.71 -4.57
CA ASN A 57 -13.89 1.72 -5.63
C ASN A 57 -14.79 2.30 -6.71
N GLN A 58 -15.89 2.98 -6.37
CA GLN A 58 -16.82 3.54 -7.34
C GLN A 58 -16.17 4.61 -8.25
N LEU A 59 -15.35 5.50 -7.68
CA LEU A 59 -14.80 6.65 -8.39
C LEU A 59 -13.42 6.39 -9.00
N GLN A 60 -12.61 5.52 -8.39
CA GLN A 60 -11.20 5.38 -8.70
C GLN A 60 -10.75 3.95 -9.08
N GLN A 61 -11.64 2.96 -9.07
CA GLN A 61 -11.32 1.60 -9.52
C GLN A 61 -10.97 1.54 -11.01
N ILE A 62 -11.67 2.33 -11.85
CA ILE A 62 -11.51 2.50 -13.30
C ILE A 62 -11.80 1.23 -14.09
N ARG A 63 -11.25 0.08 -13.70
CA ARG A 63 -11.50 -1.24 -14.33
C ARG A 63 -11.71 -2.31 -13.27
N GLY A 64 -12.52 -3.34 -13.58
CA GLY A 64 -12.87 -4.41 -12.63
C GLY A 64 -11.69 -5.24 -12.11
N TYR A 65 -10.58 -5.30 -12.85
CA TYR A 65 -9.36 -5.98 -12.42
C TYR A 65 -8.50 -5.18 -11.42
N TYR A 66 -8.96 -4.02 -10.98
CA TYR A 66 -8.41 -3.29 -9.84
C TYR A 66 -9.37 -3.31 -8.67
N ALA A 67 -8.84 -3.19 -7.48
CA ALA A 67 -9.62 -2.97 -6.26
C ALA A 67 -8.80 -2.21 -5.23
N PHE A 68 -9.51 -1.58 -4.29
CA PHE A 68 -8.96 -1.05 -3.05
C PHE A 68 -9.30 -1.96 -1.89
N ASN A 69 -8.49 -1.93 -0.85
CA ASN A 69 -8.76 -2.63 0.39
C ASN A 69 -10.13 -2.21 0.97
N PRO A 70 -10.93 -3.12 1.54
CA PRO A 70 -12.18 -2.79 2.20
C PRO A 70 -12.05 -1.76 3.33
N ARG A 71 -10.90 -1.68 3.97
CA ARG A 71 -10.52 -0.62 4.90
C ARG A 71 -9.31 0.09 4.33
N LEU A 72 -9.44 1.40 4.11
CA LEU A 72 -8.36 2.23 3.59
C LEU A 72 -7.45 2.68 4.72
N ASP A 73 -6.26 3.15 4.36
CA ASP A 73 -5.26 3.62 5.30
C ASP A 73 -5.39 5.12 5.57
N VAL A 74 -4.69 5.59 6.59
CA VAL A 74 -4.57 7.00 6.90
C VAL A 74 -3.11 7.39 7.02
N ASP A 75 -2.78 8.56 6.49
CA ASP A 75 -1.43 9.09 6.52
C ASP A 75 -1.46 10.63 6.62
N ARG A 76 -0.29 11.26 6.68
CA ARG A 76 -0.14 12.71 6.71
C ARG A 76 0.89 13.18 5.70
N TYR A 77 0.51 14.19 4.95
CA TYR A 77 1.38 14.82 3.94
C TYR A 77 1.53 16.31 4.24
N THR A 78 2.70 16.85 3.92
CA THR A 78 2.91 18.29 3.87
C THR A 78 2.50 18.79 2.50
N LEU A 79 1.35 19.44 2.42
CA LEU A 79 0.79 20.02 1.21
C LEU A 79 0.63 21.54 1.45
N ASP A 80 1.15 22.37 0.53
CA ASP A 80 1.14 23.83 0.64
C ASP A 80 1.67 24.32 2.00
N ASP A 81 2.81 23.79 2.44
CA ASP A 81 3.47 24.09 3.73
C ASP A 81 2.60 23.79 4.97
N LYS A 82 1.57 22.95 4.83
CA LYS A 82 0.69 22.56 5.94
C LYS A 82 0.63 21.05 6.06
N GLN A 83 0.66 20.55 7.29
CA GLN A 83 0.36 19.17 7.60
C GLN A 83 -1.13 18.90 7.34
N ARG A 84 -1.42 17.93 6.47
CA ARG A 84 -2.78 17.51 6.11
C ARG A 84 -2.92 16.01 6.35
N GLY A 85 -3.98 15.64 7.06
CA GLY A 85 -4.38 14.25 7.13
C GLY A 85 -4.99 13.78 5.80
N ALA A 86 -4.78 12.53 5.49
CA ALA A 86 -5.26 11.91 4.26
C ALA A 86 -5.82 10.52 4.52
N VAL A 87 -6.86 10.15 3.76
CA VAL A 87 -7.25 8.76 3.55
C VAL A 87 -6.58 8.31 2.25
N VAL A 88 -5.82 7.22 2.34
CA VAL A 88 -4.95 6.77 1.25
C VAL A 88 -5.22 5.33 0.88
N ALA A 89 -4.91 4.97 -0.35
CA ALA A 89 -5.02 3.61 -0.84
C ALA A 89 -4.14 3.38 -2.07
N VAL A 90 -3.71 2.15 -2.29
CA VAL A 90 -3.13 1.71 -3.55
C VAL A 90 -4.15 0.92 -4.36
N ARG A 91 -4.09 1.08 -5.66
CA ARG A 91 -4.92 0.32 -6.58
C ARG A 91 -4.25 -1.02 -6.87
N GLU A 92 -4.74 -2.09 -6.23
CA GLU A 92 -4.16 -3.42 -6.36
C GLU A 92 -4.85 -4.27 -7.43
N ILE A 93 -4.18 -5.32 -7.92
CA ILE A 93 -4.78 -6.28 -8.85
C ILE A 93 -5.84 -7.12 -8.15
N ASN A 94 -7.02 -7.14 -8.75
CA ASN A 94 -8.14 -7.98 -8.35
C ASN A 94 -8.46 -9.00 -9.45
N LEU A 95 -7.85 -10.16 -9.40
CA LEU A 95 -8.11 -11.20 -10.39
C LEU A 95 -9.58 -11.67 -10.40
N ALA A 96 -10.27 -11.60 -9.26
CA ALA A 96 -11.69 -11.95 -9.17
C ALA A 96 -12.61 -10.99 -9.94
N GLY A 97 -12.16 -9.77 -10.20
CA GLY A 97 -12.88 -8.78 -11.01
C GLY A 97 -12.69 -8.94 -12.52
N ILE A 98 -11.89 -9.93 -12.97
CA ILE A 98 -11.71 -10.26 -14.39
C ILE A 98 -12.81 -11.23 -14.80
N PRO A 99 -13.53 -10.97 -15.92
CA PRO A 99 -14.54 -11.89 -16.44
C PRO A 99 -13.99 -13.31 -16.66
N ASP A 100 -14.77 -14.34 -16.31
CA ASP A 100 -14.35 -15.75 -16.39
C ASP A 100 -13.81 -16.13 -17.77
N GLY A 101 -14.40 -15.62 -18.85
CA GLY A 101 -13.94 -15.88 -20.22
C GLY A 101 -12.56 -15.30 -20.55
N GLN A 102 -12.03 -14.41 -19.72
CA GLN A 102 -10.69 -13.83 -19.83
C GLN A 102 -9.71 -14.41 -18.79
N ARG A 103 -10.18 -15.28 -17.87
CA ARG A 103 -9.36 -15.94 -16.88
C ARG A 103 -8.67 -17.15 -17.51
N ASN A 104 -7.36 -17.13 -17.50
CA ASN A 104 -6.49 -18.24 -17.88
C ASN A 104 -5.11 -18.04 -17.26
N TRP A 105 -4.28 -19.05 -17.32
CA TRP A 105 -2.95 -19.01 -16.69
C TRP A 105 -2.11 -17.82 -17.16
N THR A 106 -2.08 -17.55 -18.47
CA THR A 106 -1.30 -16.43 -19.02
C THR A 106 -1.77 -15.11 -18.49
N ASN A 107 -3.08 -14.86 -18.50
CA ASN A 107 -3.63 -13.62 -17.99
C ASN A 107 -3.38 -13.45 -16.50
N ASP A 108 -3.63 -14.51 -15.72
CA ASP A 108 -3.50 -14.46 -14.26
C ASP A 108 -2.06 -14.37 -13.76
N ARG A 109 -1.07 -14.78 -14.58
CA ARG A 109 0.33 -14.89 -14.15
C ARG A 109 1.30 -13.97 -14.88
N LEU A 110 1.02 -13.61 -16.13
CA LEU A 110 1.93 -12.81 -16.96
C LEU A 110 1.32 -11.47 -17.40
N VAL A 111 -0.01 -11.36 -17.53
CA VAL A 111 -0.65 -10.12 -17.98
C VAL A 111 -1.02 -9.25 -16.80
N TYR A 112 -1.84 -9.73 -15.89
CA TYR A 112 -2.29 -8.96 -14.70
C TYR A 112 -1.29 -9.14 -13.54
N THR A 113 -0.11 -8.55 -13.68
CA THR A 113 1.01 -8.78 -12.77
C THR A 113 1.10 -7.78 -11.62
N HIS A 114 0.54 -6.58 -11.79
CA HIS A 114 0.67 -5.47 -10.82
C HIS A 114 -0.55 -4.57 -10.80
N GLY A 115 -0.78 -3.94 -9.67
CA GLY A 115 -1.69 -2.82 -9.52
C GLY A 115 -1.08 -1.53 -10.04
N TYR A 116 -1.85 -0.42 -10.04
CA TYR A 116 -1.38 0.83 -10.61
C TYR A 116 -1.95 2.06 -9.90
N GLY A 117 -1.06 2.90 -9.39
CA GLY A 117 -1.38 4.20 -8.85
C GLY A 117 -1.71 4.19 -7.35
N PHE A 118 -1.53 5.35 -6.78
CA PHE A 118 -1.84 5.70 -5.41
C PHE A 118 -2.99 6.72 -5.43
N VAL A 119 -3.93 6.59 -4.53
CA VAL A 119 -5.09 7.48 -4.43
C VAL A 119 -5.13 8.06 -3.04
N ALA A 120 -5.28 9.38 -2.94
CA ALA A 120 -5.33 10.07 -1.66
C ALA A 120 -6.35 11.21 -1.69
N ALA A 121 -7.18 11.29 -0.66
CA ALA A 121 -8.10 12.40 -0.43
C ALA A 121 -7.83 13.02 0.94
N TYR A 122 -8.13 14.32 1.09
CA TYR A 122 -8.09 14.96 2.40
C TYR A 122 -9.06 14.24 3.36
N ASP A 123 -8.60 13.98 4.57
CA ASP A 123 -9.38 13.24 5.57
C ASP A 123 -10.43 14.11 6.28
N ASN A 124 -10.32 15.42 6.19
CA ASN A 124 -11.12 16.41 6.93
C ASN A 124 -11.98 17.32 6.04
N THR A 125 -12.03 17.05 4.74
CA THR A 125 -12.87 17.78 3.78
C THR A 125 -13.65 16.84 2.89
N ALA A 126 -14.71 17.35 2.28
CA ALA A 126 -15.46 16.71 1.19
C ALA A 126 -15.87 17.80 0.21
N LEU A 127 -16.09 17.38 -1.04
CA LEU A 127 -16.66 18.23 -2.06
C LEU A 127 -18.13 18.57 -1.74
N ASP A 128 -18.69 19.60 -2.39
CA ASP A 128 -20.09 20.04 -2.17
C ASP A 128 -21.13 18.93 -2.43
N ASN A 129 -20.77 17.94 -3.24
CA ASN A 129 -21.62 16.76 -3.52
C ASN A 129 -21.41 15.61 -2.50
N GLY A 130 -20.58 15.82 -1.46
CA GLY A 130 -20.26 14.83 -0.43
C GLY A 130 -19.20 13.80 -0.82
N GLN A 131 -18.60 13.91 -2.01
CA GLN A 131 -17.52 13.01 -2.44
C GLN A 131 -16.18 13.38 -1.76
N PRO A 132 -15.24 12.41 -1.63
CA PRO A 132 -13.88 12.70 -1.19
C PRO A 132 -13.20 13.75 -2.07
N ASP A 133 -12.48 14.66 -1.45
CA ASP A 133 -11.67 15.67 -2.14
C ASP A 133 -10.28 15.09 -2.40
N PHE A 134 -10.12 14.49 -3.59
CA PHE A 134 -8.88 13.83 -3.98
C PHE A 134 -7.81 14.85 -4.35
N PHE A 135 -6.62 14.72 -3.75
CA PHE A 135 -5.42 15.46 -4.15
C PHE A 135 -4.41 14.59 -4.91
N GLU A 136 -4.64 13.28 -4.97
CA GLU A 136 -3.93 12.32 -5.81
C GLU A 136 -4.92 11.26 -6.30
N SER A 137 -5.02 11.03 -7.62
CA SER A 137 -6.05 10.16 -8.20
C SER A 137 -5.70 9.70 -9.62
N ASP A 138 -6.65 9.05 -10.27
CA ASP A 138 -6.70 8.70 -11.69
C ASP A 138 -5.64 7.70 -12.20
N ILE A 139 -5.71 7.38 -13.49
CA ILE A 139 -4.72 6.60 -14.25
C ILE A 139 -4.54 7.28 -15.64
N PRO A 140 -3.35 7.74 -16.00
CA PRO A 140 -2.14 7.84 -15.15
C PRO A 140 -2.35 8.71 -13.91
N PRO A 141 -1.52 8.53 -12.85
CA PRO A 141 -1.63 9.33 -11.64
C PRO A 141 -1.62 10.83 -11.92
N SER A 142 -2.52 11.56 -11.28
CA SER A 142 -2.69 13.01 -11.41
C SER A 142 -2.96 13.58 -10.02
N GLY A 143 -2.13 14.52 -9.61
CA GLY A 143 -2.28 15.13 -8.29
C GLY A 143 -1.06 15.92 -7.84
N THR A 144 -0.93 16.07 -6.54
CA THR A 144 0.13 16.86 -5.89
C THR A 144 1.32 16.03 -5.43
N LEU A 145 1.18 14.70 -5.38
CA LEU A 145 2.26 13.82 -5.01
C LEU A 145 3.11 13.46 -6.26
N ASP A 146 4.42 13.46 -6.10
CA ASP A 146 5.32 12.96 -7.14
C ASP A 146 5.36 11.42 -7.08
N VAL A 147 4.49 10.76 -7.84
CA VAL A 147 4.44 9.29 -7.94
C VAL A 147 5.16 8.86 -9.23
N ALA A 148 6.47 8.95 -9.25
CA ALA A 148 7.29 8.59 -10.42
C ALA A 148 7.21 7.09 -10.77
N GLN A 149 6.95 6.22 -9.79
CA GLN A 149 6.77 4.78 -9.99
C GLN A 149 5.43 4.31 -9.43
N PRO A 150 4.36 4.34 -10.25
CA PRO A 150 3.00 4.03 -9.80
C PRO A 150 2.66 2.52 -9.79
N ARG A 151 3.52 1.63 -10.30
CA ARG A 151 3.23 0.20 -10.41
C ARG A 151 3.36 -0.50 -9.07
N VAL A 152 2.32 -1.22 -8.68
CA VAL A 152 2.20 -1.91 -7.39
C VAL A 152 2.42 -3.41 -7.62
N TYR A 153 3.68 -3.84 -7.61
CA TYR A 153 4.04 -5.27 -7.74
C TYR A 153 3.95 -6.03 -6.42
N PHE A 154 3.97 -5.33 -5.30
CA PHE A 154 3.87 -5.88 -3.95
C PHE A 154 2.73 -5.19 -3.23
N GLY A 155 1.82 -5.95 -2.63
CA GLY A 155 0.65 -5.44 -1.95
C GLY A 155 -0.13 -6.56 -1.28
N GLU A 156 -1.11 -6.20 -0.46
CA GLU A 156 -1.88 -7.12 0.38
C GLU A 156 -2.79 -8.05 -0.42
N ALA A 157 -3.36 -7.57 -1.53
CA ALA A 157 -4.22 -8.36 -2.42
C ALA A 157 -3.46 -9.02 -3.58
N SER A 158 -2.13 -9.04 -3.54
CA SER A 158 -1.31 -9.58 -4.61
C SER A 158 -1.58 -11.07 -4.87
N PRO A 159 -1.63 -11.53 -6.14
CA PRO A 159 -1.76 -12.94 -6.49
C PRO A 159 -0.64 -13.80 -5.91
N LEU A 160 -0.91 -15.11 -5.74
CA LEU A 160 0.03 -16.10 -5.18
C LEU A 160 1.43 -16.00 -5.79
N TYR A 161 1.50 -15.89 -7.12
CA TYR A 161 2.73 -15.56 -7.83
C TYR A 161 2.39 -14.85 -9.15
N SER A 162 3.37 -14.10 -9.68
CA SER A 162 3.36 -13.56 -11.04
C SER A 162 4.73 -13.75 -11.67
N ILE A 163 4.76 -13.85 -12.98
CA ILE A 163 5.98 -13.94 -13.78
C ILE A 163 6.07 -12.67 -14.60
N VAL A 164 7.19 -11.97 -14.47
CA VAL A 164 7.43 -10.64 -15.05
C VAL A 164 8.76 -10.63 -15.80
N GLY A 165 8.95 -9.64 -16.65
CA GLY A 165 10.20 -9.42 -17.37
C GLY A 165 10.34 -10.29 -18.62
N ALA A 166 11.00 -9.69 -19.61
CA ALA A 166 11.31 -10.31 -20.89
C ALA A 166 12.59 -9.70 -21.47
N PRO A 167 13.28 -10.37 -22.41
CA PRO A 167 14.43 -9.83 -23.10
C PRO A 167 14.12 -8.53 -23.84
N GLU A 168 15.10 -7.66 -23.95
CA GLU A 168 15.00 -6.44 -24.72
C GLU A 168 14.54 -6.71 -26.16
N GLY A 169 13.61 -5.90 -26.66
CA GLY A 169 13.02 -6.08 -27.98
C GLY A 169 11.88 -7.10 -28.08
N THR A 170 11.58 -7.83 -26.99
CA THR A 170 10.40 -8.70 -26.93
C THR A 170 9.14 -7.87 -26.71
N PRO A 171 8.01 -8.16 -27.41
CA PRO A 171 6.76 -7.50 -27.14
C PRO A 171 6.34 -7.66 -25.66
N SER A 172 5.96 -6.56 -25.02
CA SER A 172 5.50 -6.57 -23.62
C SER A 172 4.18 -7.32 -23.49
N VAL A 173 4.09 -8.21 -22.52
CA VAL A 173 2.90 -9.00 -22.20
C VAL A 173 2.16 -8.45 -21.00
N GLU A 174 2.88 -7.84 -20.06
CA GLU A 174 2.29 -7.27 -18.85
C GLU A 174 1.37 -6.11 -19.18
N LEU A 175 0.15 -6.11 -18.68
CA LEU A 175 -0.75 -4.96 -18.70
C LEU A 175 -0.17 -3.90 -17.77
N ASP A 176 0.10 -2.70 -18.29
CA ASP A 176 0.52 -1.57 -17.48
C ASP A 176 -0.69 -0.86 -16.87
N TYR A 177 -1.51 -0.27 -17.72
CA TYR A 177 -2.73 0.39 -17.31
C TYR A 177 -3.70 0.55 -18.49
N PRO A 178 -5.01 0.77 -18.22
CA PRO A 178 -5.99 1.03 -19.26
C PRO A 178 -5.74 2.41 -19.90
N ASP A 179 -5.76 2.48 -21.22
CA ASP A 179 -5.61 3.71 -21.99
C ASP A 179 -6.59 3.68 -23.18
N ASP A 180 -7.71 4.32 -23.02
CA ASP A 180 -8.78 4.35 -24.03
C ASP A 180 -8.36 5.13 -25.29
N ALA A 181 -7.28 5.91 -25.25
CA ALA A 181 -6.69 6.55 -26.42
C ALA A 181 -5.76 5.62 -27.22
N SER A 182 -5.33 4.52 -26.63
CA SER A 182 -4.52 3.50 -27.30
C SER A 182 -5.36 2.65 -28.26
N PRO A 183 -4.83 2.23 -29.41
CA PRO A 183 -5.54 1.31 -30.32
C PRO A 183 -5.96 -0.02 -29.69
N THR A 184 -5.28 -0.46 -28.64
CA THR A 184 -5.57 -1.69 -27.90
C THR A 184 -6.39 -1.46 -26.63
N GLY A 185 -6.75 -0.21 -26.31
CA GLY A 185 -7.43 0.16 -25.07
C GLY A 185 -6.57 0.04 -23.81
N GLN A 186 -5.25 -0.17 -23.97
CA GLN A 186 -4.33 -0.40 -22.85
C GLN A 186 -2.89 -0.06 -23.21
N LYS A 187 -2.09 0.22 -22.20
CA LYS A 187 -0.62 0.23 -22.27
C LYS A 187 -0.05 -1.08 -21.74
N THR A 188 1.10 -1.46 -22.25
CA THR A 188 1.85 -2.61 -21.79
C THR A 188 3.19 -2.20 -21.21
N ASN A 189 3.72 -3.00 -20.30
CA ASN A 189 4.99 -2.80 -19.63
C ASN A 189 5.83 -4.07 -19.70
N THR A 190 7.14 -3.92 -19.59
CA THR A 190 8.06 -5.01 -19.29
C THR A 190 8.79 -4.64 -18.01
N TYR A 191 8.67 -5.49 -16.99
CA TYR A 191 9.31 -5.27 -15.70
C TYR A 191 10.83 -5.14 -15.83
N GLN A 192 11.38 -4.07 -15.27
CA GLN A 192 12.81 -3.78 -15.28
C GLN A 192 13.42 -3.67 -13.87
N GLY A 193 12.66 -4.02 -12.85
CA GLY A 193 13.11 -4.00 -11.48
C GLY A 193 14.00 -5.19 -11.10
N THR A 194 14.49 -5.17 -9.88
CA THR A 194 15.37 -6.22 -9.34
C THR A 194 14.63 -7.26 -8.48
N GLY A 195 13.35 -7.05 -8.20
CA GLY A 195 12.53 -7.97 -7.39
C GLY A 195 12.28 -9.31 -8.07
N GLY A 196 11.83 -10.28 -7.29
CA GLY A 196 11.61 -11.66 -7.77
C GLY A 196 12.90 -12.44 -7.98
N VAL A 197 12.76 -13.71 -8.37
CA VAL A 197 13.87 -14.65 -8.62
C VAL A 197 13.93 -14.98 -10.10
N SER A 198 15.15 -14.97 -10.67
CA SER A 198 15.37 -15.28 -12.08
C SER A 198 14.92 -16.70 -12.42
N MET A 199 14.27 -16.84 -13.57
CA MET A 199 13.81 -18.11 -14.14
C MET A 199 14.61 -18.52 -15.39
N GLY A 200 15.78 -17.95 -15.60
CA GLY A 200 16.58 -18.17 -16.80
C GLY A 200 17.07 -19.59 -17.02
N SER A 201 17.06 -20.46 -16.01
CA SER A 201 17.48 -21.86 -16.14
C SER A 201 16.27 -22.81 -16.13
N LEU A 202 16.34 -23.89 -16.93
CA LEU A 202 15.34 -24.96 -16.92
C LEU A 202 15.19 -25.61 -15.54
N PHE A 203 16.31 -25.73 -14.80
CA PHE A 203 16.28 -26.27 -13.45
C PHE A 203 15.50 -25.35 -12.51
N GLY A 204 15.74 -24.03 -12.58
CA GLY A 204 14.97 -23.05 -11.80
C GLY A 204 13.48 -23.09 -12.10
N ARG A 205 13.11 -23.18 -13.40
CA ARG A 205 11.70 -23.33 -13.82
C ARG A 205 11.07 -24.61 -13.26
N ALA A 206 11.79 -25.73 -13.31
CA ALA A 206 11.30 -27.01 -12.78
C ALA A 206 11.09 -26.95 -11.26
N LEU A 207 11.98 -26.28 -10.51
CA LEU A 207 11.79 -26.08 -9.08
C LEU A 207 10.53 -25.25 -8.78
N PHE A 208 10.30 -24.15 -9.51
CA PHE A 208 9.10 -23.33 -9.31
C PHE A 208 7.83 -24.04 -9.80
N ALA A 209 7.88 -24.78 -10.91
CA ALA A 209 6.76 -25.60 -11.36
C ALA A 209 6.35 -26.63 -10.29
N THR A 210 7.34 -27.25 -9.63
CA THR A 210 7.10 -28.15 -8.50
C THR A 210 6.57 -27.43 -7.27
N LYS A 211 7.16 -26.28 -6.91
CA LYS A 211 6.73 -25.47 -5.76
C LYS A 211 5.28 -25.04 -5.86
N PHE A 212 4.87 -24.55 -7.01
CA PHE A 212 3.51 -24.05 -7.24
C PHE A 212 2.55 -25.07 -7.83
N GLN A 213 3.03 -26.30 -8.08
CA GLN A 213 2.28 -27.39 -8.73
C GLN A 213 1.66 -26.94 -10.07
N ASP A 214 2.43 -26.17 -10.84
CA ASP A 214 1.96 -25.52 -12.06
C ASP A 214 2.95 -25.79 -13.21
N VAL A 215 2.58 -26.73 -14.08
CA VAL A 215 3.41 -27.16 -15.20
C VAL A 215 3.57 -26.09 -16.28
N ASN A 216 2.65 -25.11 -16.34
CA ASN A 216 2.72 -24.04 -17.33
C ASN A 216 3.98 -23.17 -17.14
N ILE A 217 4.50 -23.08 -15.91
CA ILE A 217 5.79 -22.42 -15.61
C ILE A 217 6.93 -23.00 -16.46
N LEU A 218 6.88 -24.30 -16.72
CA LEU A 218 7.90 -25.01 -17.49
C LEU A 218 7.62 -25.00 -19.00
N LEU A 219 6.35 -25.10 -19.39
CA LEU A 219 5.93 -25.33 -20.76
C LEU A 219 5.63 -24.06 -21.56
N SER A 220 5.41 -22.93 -20.89
CA SER A 220 5.07 -21.69 -21.57
C SER A 220 6.26 -21.07 -22.29
N ASP A 221 6.11 -20.77 -23.56
CA ASP A 221 7.08 -20.04 -24.38
C ASP A 221 7.23 -18.56 -23.96
N LEU A 222 6.26 -18.03 -23.21
CA LEU A 222 6.31 -16.67 -22.65
C LEU A 222 7.24 -16.56 -21.45
N VAL A 223 7.64 -17.69 -20.84
CA VAL A 223 8.64 -17.73 -19.78
C VAL A 223 10.02 -17.89 -20.41
N ASN A 224 10.85 -16.88 -20.28
CA ASN A 224 12.13 -16.77 -20.99
C ASN A 224 13.33 -16.59 -20.04
N SER A 225 14.53 -16.31 -20.59
CA SER A 225 15.77 -16.16 -19.81
C SER A 225 15.74 -15.02 -18.81
N ASP A 226 15.02 -13.94 -19.13
CA ASP A 226 14.98 -12.71 -18.32
C ASP A 226 13.73 -12.64 -17.46
N SER A 227 12.88 -13.65 -17.56
CA SER A 227 11.70 -13.77 -16.70
C SER A 227 12.10 -13.94 -15.23
N ARG A 228 11.34 -13.30 -14.38
CA ARG A 228 11.47 -13.35 -12.93
C ARG A 228 10.14 -13.74 -12.31
N ILE A 229 10.15 -14.68 -11.39
CA ILE A 229 8.97 -15.04 -10.63
C ILE A 229 8.94 -14.27 -9.31
N MET A 230 7.78 -13.69 -9.00
CA MET A 230 7.48 -12.98 -7.76
C MET A 230 6.44 -13.74 -6.98
N TRP A 231 6.71 -14.00 -5.71
CA TRP A 231 5.77 -14.59 -4.75
C TRP A 231 6.00 -13.98 -3.36
N ASP A 232 5.18 -14.34 -2.39
CA ASP A 232 5.20 -13.71 -1.07
C ASP A 232 5.20 -12.18 -1.23
N ARG A 233 4.21 -11.68 -1.96
CA ARG A 233 4.14 -10.28 -2.39
C ARG A 233 3.44 -9.39 -1.38
N ASP A 234 2.71 -9.99 -0.46
CA ASP A 234 2.13 -9.29 0.68
C ASP A 234 3.23 -8.75 1.60
N PRO A 235 3.21 -7.44 1.92
CA PRO A 235 4.21 -6.78 2.73
C PRO A 235 4.39 -7.40 4.11
N LEU A 236 3.30 -7.76 4.78
CA LEU A 236 3.32 -8.37 6.11
C LEU A 236 4.03 -9.72 6.09
N THR A 237 3.60 -10.62 5.20
CA THR A 237 4.22 -11.95 5.00
C THR A 237 5.72 -11.84 4.69
N ARG A 238 6.13 -10.82 3.94
CA ARG A 238 7.55 -10.60 3.61
C ARG A 238 8.36 -10.22 4.85
N VAL A 239 7.84 -9.30 5.66
CA VAL A 239 8.54 -8.86 6.88
C VAL A 239 8.62 -10.00 7.89
N GLU A 240 7.54 -10.78 8.08
CA GLU A 240 7.54 -11.97 8.94
C GLU A 240 8.64 -12.97 8.56
N LYS A 241 8.87 -13.19 7.26
CA LYS A 241 9.92 -14.11 6.78
C LYS A 241 11.33 -13.57 6.96
N VAL A 242 11.52 -12.25 6.89
CA VAL A 242 12.84 -11.61 6.99
C VAL A 242 13.19 -11.32 8.45
N ALA A 243 12.21 -10.99 9.27
CA ALA A 243 12.38 -10.59 10.66
C ALA A 243 11.42 -11.36 11.60
N PRO A 244 11.54 -12.71 11.70
CA PRO A 244 10.61 -13.55 12.46
C PRO A 244 10.66 -13.32 13.98
N TRP A 245 11.58 -12.50 14.46
CA TRP A 245 11.69 -12.11 15.88
C TRP A 245 10.84 -10.89 16.23
N LEU A 246 10.24 -10.22 15.25
CA LEU A 246 9.33 -9.10 15.49
C LEU A 246 7.90 -9.61 15.66
N THR A 247 7.17 -8.96 16.55
CA THR A 247 5.71 -9.02 16.56
C THR A 247 5.20 -7.89 15.67
N LEU A 248 4.58 -8.23 14.54
CA LEU A 248 4.15 -7.23 13.57
C LEU A 248 2.73 -6.76 13.87
N ASP A 249 2.48 -5.48 13.62
CA ASP A 249 1.14 -4.97 13.45
C ASP A 249 0.52 -5.59 12.19
N GLN A 250 -0.76 -5.92 12.27
CA GLN A 250 -1.47 -6.62 11.20
C GLN A 250 -2.11 -5.65 10.18
N ASP A 251 -1.78 -4.37 10.25
CA ASP A 251 -2.34 -3.30 9.41
C ASP A 251 -1.20 -2.55 8.66
N PRO A 252 -0.55 -3.19 7.66
CA PRO A 252 0.46 -2.51 6.84
C PRO A 252 -0.21 -1.44 5.99
N TYR A 253 0.43 -0.29 5.82
CA TYR A 253 -0.12 0.80 5.03
C TYR A 253 0.87 1.33 3.99
N ALA A 254 0.32 1.84 2.89
CA ALA A 254 1.10 2.36 1.80
C ALA A 254 1.30 3.88 1.92
N VAL A 255 2.51 4.35 1.60
CA VAL A 255 2.86 5.77 1.56
C VAL A 255 3.61 6.13 0.29
N VAL A 256 3.53 7.38 -0.14
CA VAL A 256 4.39 7.91 -1.21
C VAL A 256 5.58 8.64 -0.60
N ALA A 257 6.76 8.12 -0.85
CA ALA A 257 8.01 8.74 -0.42
C ALA A 257 9.08 8.59 -1.50
N GLU A 258 9.79 9.69 -1.80
CA GLU A 258 10.86 9.72 -2.81
C GLU A 258 10.40 9.23 -4.21
N GLY A 259 9.20 9.62 -4.62
CA GLY A 259 8.62 9.26 -5.90
C GLY A 259 8.18 7.79 -6.04
N ARG A 260 8.09 7.05 -4.94
CA ARG A 260 7.75 5.63 -4.92
C ARG A 260 6.67 5.33 -3.89
N ILE A 261 5.84 4.34 -4.20
CA ILE A 261 4.94 3.71 -3.24
C ILE A 261 5.77 2.77 -2.37
N LYS A 262 5.77 3.01 -1.06
CA LYS A 262 6.45 2.21 -0.05
C LYS A 262 5.42 1.67 0.93
N TRP A 263 5.63 0.45 1.42
CA TRP A 263 4.82 -0.15 2.48
C TRP A 263 5.49 0.05 3.83
N ILE A 264 4.73 0.50 4.79
CA ILE A 264 5.13 0.59 6.20
C ILE A 264 4.50 -0.58 6.94
N VAL A 265 5.30 -1.28 7.72
CA VAL A 265 4.88 -2.37 8.60
C VAL A 265 5.48 -2.11 9.96
N ASP A 266 4.64 -1.82 10.94
CA ASP A 266 5.09 -1.61 12.30
C ASP A 266 5.44 -2.94 12.98
N GLY A 267 6.57 -2.97 13.67
CA GLY A 267 7.07 -4.16 14.33
C GLY A 267 7.61 -3.88 15.72
N TYR A 268 7.31 -4.80 16.64
CA TYR A 268 7.63 -4.67 18.04
C TYR A 268 8.56 -5.81 18.51
N THR A 269 9.54 -5.47 19.34
CA THR A 269 10.28 -6.45 20.10
C THR A 269 9.61 -6.64 21.46
N MET A 270 9.47 -7.89 21.90
CA MET A 270 8.87 -8.22 23.19
C MET A 270 9.88 -8.94 24.07
N SER A 271 9.87 -8.64 25.37
CA SER A 271 10.69 -9.29 26.37
C SER A 271 9.85 -9.68 27.59
N ASN A 272 10.03 -10.91 28.06
CA ASN A 272 9.44 -11.36 29.33
C ASN A 272 10.26 -10.91 30.56
N ASP A 273 11.42 -10.31 30.32
CA ASP A 273 12.39 -9.94 31.38
C ASP A 273 12.35 -8.43 31.69
N TYR A 274 11.27 -7.78 31.31
CA TYR A 274 11.07 -6.35 31.59
C TYR A 274 10.88 -6.16 33.11
N PRO A 275 11.66 -5.26 33.77
CA PRO A 275 11.50 -5.01 35.19
C PRO A 275 10.06 -4.59 35.52
N TYR A 276 9.49 -5.22 36.53
CA TYR A 276 8.10 -4.91 37.01
C TYR A 276 6.96 -5.21 36.05
N SER A 277 7.18 -5.90 34.94
CA SER A 277 6.08 -6.40 34.10
C SER A 277 5.44 -7.63 34.76
N SER A 278 4.11 -7.69 34.80
CA SER A 278 3.40 -8.91 35.09
C SER A 278 3.10 -9.65 33.80
N ARG A 279 3.28 -10.98 33.83
CA ARG A 279 2.81 -11.82 32.71
C ARG A 279 1.29 -11.84 32.73
N VAL A 280 0.67 -11.56 31.59
CA VAL A 280 -0.77 -11.69 31.37
C VAL A 280 -1.06 -13.09 30.85
#